data_53bfc1e736fc7002c7f703882d3f32b0
#
_entry.id   53bfc1e736fc7002c7f703882d3f32b0
#
_cell.length_a   1.000
_cell.length_b   1.000
_cell.length_c   1.000
_cell.angle_alpha   90.00
_cell.angle_beta   90.00
_cell.angle_gamma   90.00
#
_symmetry.space_group_name_H-M   'P 1'
#
loop_
_entity.id
_entity.type
_entity.pdbx_description
1 polymer ?
#
loop_
_entity_poly.entity_id
_entity_poly.type
_entity_poly.pdbx_seq_one_letter_code
_entity_poly.pdbx_strand_id
1 'polypeptide(L)'
;KVGQTINIGTTFEIPLSNNLNITKMKKAVLFLTIMFMTMSYGQETKQIPLINVNGEGKLKVAPDQVSISATVETKGNNAKDVKKQNDEKIDAVLKFIKKMNIPTADFRTKQVSLNPQYEYEKKKTSYNAVQTIEITVKDLSKYDELMEGLVQQGINRIDKVSFESSKLAQHQSEARKLAIKDAKTKAEDYVSVLGQKVGKAFVISDNSQIYQPQPMYAAMR
;
A
#
# COMPACT_ATOMS: atom_id res chain seq x y z
N LYS A 1 -49.35 33.38 -34.09
CA LYS A 1 -48.99 32.49 -35.22
C LYS A 1 -48.91 31.09 -34.70
N VAL A 2 -49.91 30.39 -34.89
CA VAL A 2 -50.31 29.05 -35.28
C VAL A 2 -49.09 28.14 -35.55
N GLY A 3 -48.89 27.14 -34.70
CA GLY A 3 -48.05 25.99 -34.94
C GLY A 3 -48.92 24.74 -35.03
N GLN A 4 -48.89 24.08 -36.16
CA GLN A 4 -49.62 22.86 -36.49
C GLN A 4 -49.07 21.64 -35.73
N THR A 5 -50.00 20.93 -35.06
CA THR A 5 -49.75 19.61 -34.48
C THR A 5 -50.04 18.56 -35.58
N ILE A 6 -49.05 17.81 -35.98
CA ILE A 6 -49.22 16.67 -36.89
C ILE A 6 -49.39 15.43 -36.03
N ASN A 7 -50.58 14.87 -36.04
CA ASN A 7 -50.95 13.61 -35.41
C ASN A 7 -50.82 12.50 -36.46
N ILE A 8 -49.82 11.63 -36.34
CA ILE A 8 -49.67 10.43 -37.21
C ILE A 8 -50.10 9.23 -36.37
N GLY A 9 -51.38 8.89 -36.48
CA GLY A 9 -51.92 7.64 -35.99
C GLY A 9 -51.61 6.50 -36.98
N THR A 10 -50.64 5.66 -36.66
CA THR A 10 -50.48 4.37 -37.34
C THR A 10 -51.04 3.27 -36.45
N THR A 11 -52.27 2.85 -36.77
CA THR A 11 -52.88 1.66 -36.19
C THR A 11 -52.29 0.45 -36.87
N PHE A 12 -51.48 -0.32 -36.14
CA PHE A 12 -50.93 -1.59 -36.61
C PHE A 12 -51.89 -2.68 -36.17
N GLU A 13 -52.75 -3.14 -37.06
CA GLU A 13 -53.60 -4.31 -36.82
C GLU A 13 -52.78 -5.58 -37.05
N ILE A 14 -52.49 -6.31 -35.97
CA ILE A 14 -51.89 -7.64 -36.03
C ILE A 14 -53.03 -8.64 -36.25
N PRO A 15 -53.08 -9.39 -37.37
CA PRO A 15 -54.10 -10.40 -37.54
C PRO A 15 -53.83 -11.56 -36.55
N LEU A 16 -54.66 -11.70 -35.54
CA LEU A 16 -54.72 -12.88 -34.69
C LEU A 16 -55.25 -14.04 -35.49
N SER A 17 -54.36 -14.78 -36.12
CA SER A 17 -54.63 -16.10 -36.68
C SER A 17 -54.86 -17.10 -35.54
N ASN A 18 -56.07 -17.21 -35.08
CA ASN A 18 -56.53 -18.20 -34.12
C ASN A 18 -56.59 -19.56 -34.74
N ASN A 19 -55.43 -20.26 -34.84
CA ASN A 19 -55.37 -21.73 -34.95
C ASN A 19 -54.05 -22.26 -34.38
N LEU A 20 -53.70 -21.78 -33.19
CA LEU A 20 -52.67 -22.43 -32.39
C LEU A 20 -53.26 -23.71 -31.79
N ASN A 21 -52.89 -24.83 -32.39
CA ASN A 21 -53.31 -26.16 -32.00
C ASN A 21 -52.84 -26.40 -30.55
N ILE A 22 -53.75 -26.24 -29.58
CA ILE A 22 -53.50 -26.29 -28.11
C ILE A 22 -52.73 -27.57 -27.72
N THR A 23 -52.91 -28.65 -28.46
CA THR A 23 -52.18 -29.91 -28.28
C THR A 23 -50.70 -29.80 -28.67
N LYS A 24 -50.36 -29.02 -29.72
CA LYS A 24 -48.98 -28.77 -30.10
C LYS A 24 -48.25 -27.85 -29.11
N MET A 25 -48.98 -26.83 -28.61
CA MET A 25 -48.45 -25.94 -27.54
C MET A 25 -48.18 -26.73 -26.25
N LYS A 26 -49.12 -27.57 -25.81
CA LYS A 26 -48.90 -28.39 -24.60
C LYS A 26 -47.67 -29.32 -24.75
N LYS A 27 -47.46 -29.91 -25.93
CA LYS A 27 -46.27 -30.72 -26.22
C LYS A 27 -44.98 -29.90 -26.29
N ALA A 28 -45.01 -28.67 -26.82
CA ALA A 28 -43.87 -27.79 -26.88
C ALA A 28 -43.46 -27.29 -25.45
N VAL A 29 -44.44 -26.93 -24.61
CA VAL A 29 -44.21 -26.54 -23.25
C VAL A 29 -43.66 -27.71 -22.41
N LEU A 30 -44.20 -28.92 -22.62
CA LEU A 30 -43.70 -30.13 -21.97
C LEU A 30 -42.25 -30.44 -22.40
N PHE A 31 -41.92 -30.27 -23.66
CA PHE A 31 -40.56 -30.46 -24.19
C PHE A 31 -39.60 -29.42 -23.63
N LEU A 32 -40.05 -28.15 -23.50
CA LEU A 32 -39.25 -27.06 -22.94
C LEU A 32 -38.99 -27.26 -21.43
N THR A 33 -39.99 -27.73 -20.66
CA THR A 33 -39.82 -28.06 -19.24
C THR A 33 -38.89 -29.25 -19.01
N ILE A 34 -38.96 -30.29 -19.85
CA ILE A 34 -38.04 -31.43 -19.80
C ILE A 34 -36.61 -30.98 -20.15
N MET A 35 -36.43 -30.11 -21.15
CA MET A 35 -35.13 -29.55 -21.53
C MET A 35 -34.52 -28.65 -20.41
N PHE A 36 -35.35 -27.92 -19.70
CA PHE A 36 -34.90 -27.12 -18.52
C PHE A 36 -34.50 -28.02 -17.35
N MET A 37 -35.18 -29.15 -17.11
CA MET A 37 -34.81 -30.11 -16.07
C MET A 37 -33.50 -30.83 -16.35
N THR A 38 -33.13 -31.05 -17.61
CA THR A 38 -31.84 -31.70 -17.94
C THR A 38 -30.63 -30.76 -17.82
N MET A 39 -30.82 -29.43 -17.84
CA MET A 39 -29.74 -28.45 -17.60
C MET A 39 -29.36 -28.32 -16.13
N SER A 40 -30.16 -28.81 -15.18
CA SER A 40 -29.88 -28.77 -13.75
C SER A 40 -28.96 -29.89 -13.26
N TYR A 41 -28.59 -30.84 -14.07
CA TYR A 41 -27.68 -31.92 -13.72
C TYR A 41 -26.25 -31.55 -14.11
N GLY A 42 -25.45 -31.09 -13.14
CA GLY A 42 -24.03 -31.27 -13.28
C GLY A 42 -23.16 -30.03 -13.29
N GLN A 43 -23.12 -29.38 -12.21
CA GLN A 43 -21.83 -28.88 -11.76
C GLN A 43 -21.47 -29.61 -10.46
N GLU A 44 -21.11 -30.87 -10.55
CA GLU A 44 -20.27 -31.50 -9.53
C GLU A 44 -18.94 -30.74 -9.55
N THR A 45 -18.86 -29.73 -8.73
CA THR A 45 -17.56 -29.12 -8.37
C THR A 45 -16.78 -30.21 -7.65
N LYS A 46 -15.90 -30.87 -8.39
CA LYS A 46 -15.00 -31.90 -7.86
C LYS A 46 -14.23 -31.23 -6.70
N GLN A 47 -14.66 -31.50 -5.47
CA GLN A 47 -14.00 -30.97 -4.29
C GLN A 47 -12.60 -31.57 -4.24
N ILE A 48 -11.61 -30.73 -4.51
CA ILE A 48 -10.22 -31.14 -4.37
C ILE A 48 -9.91 -31.15 -2.88
N PRO A 49 -9.46 -32.29 -2.31
CA PRO A 49 -9.05 -32.32 -0.92
C PRO A 49 -7.93 -31.29 -0.69
N LEU A 50 -8.18 -30.31 0.14
CA LEU A 50 -7.22 -29.23 0.43
C LEU A 50 -6.86 -29.23 1.90
N ILE A 51 -5.59 -28.95 2.18
CA ILE A 51 -5.10 -28.59 3.50
C ILE A 51 -4.62 -27.14 3.43
N ASN A 52 -5.10 -26.32 4.38
CA ASN A 52 -4.69 -24.94 4.52
C ASN A 52 -3.77 -24.81 5.73
N VAL A 53 -2.57 -24.30 5.49
CA VAL A 53 -1.56 -24.08 6.54
C VAL A 53 -0.94 -22.70 6.38
N ASN A 54 -0.59 -22.09 7.50
CA ASN A 54 0.17 -20.84 7.52
C ASN A 54 1.60 -21.12 7.94
N GLY A 55 2.57 -20.65 7.14
CA GLY A 55 3.97 -20.74 7.48
C GLY A 55 4.53 -19.42 7.97
N GLU A 56 5.45 -19.49 8.91
CA GLU A 56 6.14 -18.33 9.46
C GLU A 56 7.66 -18.41 9.18
N GLY A 57 8.21 -17.32 8.68
CA GLY A 57 9.65 -17.19 8.45
C GLY A 57 10.16 -15.91 9.10
N LYS A 58 11.05 -16.04 10.07
CA LYS A 58 11.68 -14.92 10.78
C LYS A 58 13.16 -14.91 10.53
N LEU A 59 13.70 -13.74 10.22
CA LEU A 59 15.12 -13.50 10.11
C LEU A 59 15.48 -12.30 10.98
N LYS A 60 16.40 -12.50 11.92
CA LYS A 60 16.97 -11.41 12.74
C LYS A 60 18.21 -10.88 12.07
N VAL A 61 18.21 -9.60 11.71
CA VAL A 61 19.31 -8.95 10.99
C VAL A 61 19.69 -7.67 11.73
N ALA A 62 21.00 -7.48 11.94
CA ALA A 62 21.49 -6.18 12.41
C ALA A 62 21.39 -5.14 11.30
N PRO A 63 20.92 -3.92 11.59
CA PRO A 63 20.91 -2.84 10.61
C PRO A 63 22.34 -2.42 10.26
N ASP A 64 22.57 -2.05 9.01
CA ASP A 64 23.83 -1.53 8.49
C ASP A 64 23.70 -0.11 7.92
N GLN A 65 22.50 0.47 7.95
CA GLN A 65 22.23 1.84 7.54
C GLN A 65 21.07 2.44 8.34
N VAL A 66 20.97 3.77 8.33
CA VAL A 66 19.83 4.48 8.90
C VAL A 66 19.25 5.47 7.89
N SER A 67 17.94 5.51 7.80
CA SER A 67 17.18 6.51 7.04
C SER A 67 16.59 7.53 8.00
N ILE A 68 16.85 8.81 7.75
CA ILE A 68 16.43 9.92 8.58
C ILE A 68 15.57 10.85 7.72
N SER A 69 14.37 11.17 8.19
CA SER A 69 13.51 12.22 7.62
C SER A 69 13.55 13.41 8.56
N ALA A 70 14.16 14.50 8.09
CA ALA A 70 14.39 15.70 8.89
C ALA A 70 13.79 16.93 8.19
N THR A 71 13.18 17.82 8.97
CA THR A 71 12.40 18.95 8.46
C THR A 71 12.88 20.27 9.03
N VAL A 72 12.96 21.27 8.15
CA VAL A 72 13.04 22.68 8.52
C VAL A 72 11.65 23.28 8.37
N GLU A 73 11.09 23.74 9.47
CA GLU A 73 9.86 24.51 9.50
C GLU A 73 10.16 25.95 9.89
N THR A 74 9.64 26.93 9.11
CA THR A 74 9.83 28.35 9.35
C THR A 74 8.48 29.07 9.27
N LYS A 75 8.13 29.80 10.31
CA LYS A 75 6.88 30.57 10.39
C LYS A 75 7.14 32.06 10.44
N GLY A 76 6.25 32.84 9.88
CA GLY A 76 6.33 34.31 9.93
C GLY A 76 5.15 35.00 9.26
N ASN A 77 5.19 36.33 9.24
CA ASN A 77 4.06 37.15 8.75
C ASN A 77 4.17 37.50 7.26
N ASN A 78 5.30 37.26 6.63
CA ASN A 78 5.55 37.59 5.24
C ASN A 78 6.04 36.33 4.50
N ALA A 79 5.35 35.96 3.44
CA ALA A 79 5.65 34.75 2.67
C ALA A 79 7.07 34.74 2.09
N LYS A 80 7.52 35.90 1.55
CA LYS A 80 8.84 36.03 0.93
C LYS A 80 9.96 35.85 1.94
N ASP A 81 9.82 36.47 3.12
CA ASP A 81 10.83 36.39 4.19
C ASP A 81 10.89 34.96 4.76
N VAL A 82 9.72 34.36 4.99
CA VAL A 82 9.60 32.98 5.49
C VAL A 82 10.27 32.00 4.51
N LYS A 83 9.98 32.15 3.20
CA LYS A 83 10.62 31.32 2.18
C LYS A 83 12.13 31.51 2.19
N LYS A 84 12.62 32.76 2.16
CA LYS A 84 14.05 33.05 2.16
C LYS A 84 14.77 32.45 3.36
N GLN A 85 14.24 32.65 4.56
CA GLN A 85 14.83 32.09 5.79
C GLN A 85 14.82 30.55 5.79
N ASN A 86 13.77 29.92 5.24
CA ASN A 86 13.70 28.48 5.13
C ASN A 86 14.75 27.95 4.15
N ASP A 87 14.88 28.57 2.98
CA ASP A 87 15.87 28.23 1.97
C ASP A 87 17.31 28.37 2.50
N GLU A 88 17.63 29.45 3.23
CA GLU A 88 18.94 29.66 3.86
C GLU A 88 19.31 28.53 4.84
N LYS A 89 18.35 28.10 5.68
CA LYS A 89 18.56 26.97 6.59
C LYS A 89 18.77 25.66 5.85
N ILE A 90 17.97 25.40 4.83
CA ILE A 90 18.12 24.19 4.00
C ILE A 90 19.47 24.17 3.29
N ASP A 91 19.93 25.30 2.77
CA ASP A 91 21.25 25.40 2.16
C ASP A 91 22.38 25.10 3.15
N ALA A 92 22.26 25.58 4.40
CA ALA A 92 23.20 25.26 5.47
C ALA A 92 23.22 23.76 5.79
N VAL A 93 22.03 23.15 5.92
CA VAL A 93 21.85 21.71 6.13
C VAL A 93 22.49 20.90 4.99
N LEU A 94 22.21 21.25 3.74
CA LEU A 94 22.75 20.55 2.58
C LEU A 94 24.29 20.66 2.46
N LYS A 95 24.83 21.84 2.80
CA LYS A 95 26.29 22.05 2.87
C LYS A 95 26.92 21.20 3.97
N PHE A 96 26.28 21.10 5.13
CA PHE A 96 26.74 20.27 6.22
C PHE A 96 26.72 18.77 5.87
N ILE A 97 25.63 18.27 5.29
CA ILE A 97 25.52 16.87 4.82
C ILE A 97 26.66 16.54 3.84
N LYS A 98 26.95 17.44 2.89
CA LYS A 98 28.06 17.27 1.94
C LYS A 98 29.42 17.27 2.65
N LYS A 99 29.62 18.15 3.65
CA LYS A 99 30.86 18.21 4.47
C LYS A 99 31.11 16.90 5.23
N MET A 100 30.05 16.20 5.65
CA MET A 100 30.13 14.88 6.27
C MET A 100 30.46 13.76 5.29
N ASN A 101 30.72 14.09 4.00
CA ASN A 101 30.97 13.13 2.92
C ASN A 101 29.82 12.10 2.72
N ILE A 102 28.57 12.54 2.91
CA ILE A 102 27.41 11.76 2.53
C ILE A 102 27.19 11.95 1.02
N PRO A 103 27.18 10.86 0.22
CA PRO A 103 26.99 10.94 -1.22
C PRO A 103 25.68 11.63 -1.62
N THR A 104 25.67 12.38 -2.70
CA THR A 104 24.45 13.09 -3.19
C THR A 104 23.31 12.15 -3.53
N ALA A 105 23.62 10.89 -3.87
CA ALA A 105 22.63 9.86 -4.12
C ALA A 105 21.91 9.38 -2.82
N ASP A 106 22.51 9.65 -1.67
CA ASP A 106 22.00 9.18 -0.39
C ASP A 106 21.19 10.23 0.38
N PHE A 107 20.94 11.41 -0.21
CA PHE A 107 20.00 12.39 0.34
C PHE A 107 19.20 13.11 -0.74
N ARG A 108 17.97 13.49 -0.39
CA ARG A 108 17.07 14.20 -1.30
C ARG A 108 16.06 15.05 -0.55
N THR A 109 15.61 16.14 -1.18
CA THR A 109 14.43 16.86 -0.71
C THR A 109 13.17 16.09 -1.07
N LYS A 110 12.35 15.78 -0.06
CA LYS A 110 11.12 15.00 -0.19
C LYS A 110 9.90 15.88 -0.35
N GLN A 111 9.87 16.98 0.36
CA GLN A 111 8.73 17.90 0.41
C GLN A 111 9.21 19.33 0.48
N VAL A 112 8.54 20.19 -0.28
CA VAL A 112 8.68 21.66 -0.19
C VAL A 112 7.27 22.25 -0.21
N SER A 113 6.92 23.04 0.81
CA SER A 113 5.64 23.74 0.86
C SER A 113 5.76 25.10 1.51
N LEU A 114 4.90 26.04 1.09
CA LEU A 114 4.73 27.35 1.69
C LEU A 114 3.21 27.61 1.74
N ASN A 115 2.64 27.57 2.94
CA ASN A 115 1.20 27.66 3.12
C ASN A 115 0.82 28.85 4.00
N PRO A 116 -0.20 29.64 3.62
CA PRO A 116 -0.80 30.62 4.51
C PRO A 116 -1.58 29.90 5.62
N GLN A 117 -1.51 30.41 6.84
CA GLN A 117 -2.28 29.98 7.99
C GLN A 117 -3.01 31.19 8.58
N TYR A 118 -4.34 31.12 8.63
CA TYR A 118 -5.13 32.18 9.25
C TYR A 118 -5.37 31.90 10.73
N GLU A 119 -4.88 32.79 11.59
CA GLU A 119 -5.06 32.75 13.03
C GLU A 119 -6.34 33.52 13.41
N TYR A 120 -7.42 32.80 13.68
CA TYR A 120 -8.74 33.39 13.94
C TYR A 120 -8.75 34.32 15.17
N GLU A 121 -8.03 33.97 16.23
CA GLU A 121 -7.95 34.77 17.45
C GLU A 121 -7.28 36.14 17.22
N LYS A 122 -6.24 36.15 16.40
CA LYS A 122 -5.46 37.38 16.11
C LYS A 122 -5.94 38.09 14.84
N LYS A 123 -6.90 37.49 14.10
CA LYS A 123 -7.37 37.98 12.79
C LYS A 123 -6.24 38.29 11.82
N LYS A 124 -5.21 37.44 11.81
CA LYS A 124 -3.98 37.68 11.04
C LYS A 124 -3.61 36.41 10.25
N THR A 125 -3.08 36.64 9.05
CA THR A 125 -2.48 35.56 8.24
C THR A 125 -1.00 35.48 8.58
N SER A 126 -0.54 34.27 8.91
CA SER A 126 0.86 33.89 8.99
C SER A 126 1.19 32.93 7.84
N TYR A 127 2.47 32.70 7.60
CA TYR A 127 2.94 31.77 6.56
C TYR A 127 3.82 30.73 7.20
N ASN A 128 3.70 29.49 6.72
CA ASN A 128 4.50 28.37 7.17
C ASN A 128 5.21 27.73 5.99
N ALA A 129 6.55 27.81 5.95
CA ALA A 129 7.39 27.09 5.00
C ALA A 129 7.90 25.80 5.64
N VAL A 130 7.77 24.70 4.95
CA VAL A 130 8.21 23.38 5.38
C VAL A 130 9.02 22.74 4.27
N GLN A 131 10.25 22.35 4.57
CA GLN A 131 11.09 21.54 3.69
C GLN A 131 11.59 20.32 4.44
N THR A 132 11.35 19.13 3.88
CA THR A 132 11.77 17.85 4.44
C THR A 132 12.87 17.25 3.59
N ILE A 133 13.95 16.85 4.23
CA ILE A 133 15.08 16.14 3.61
C ILE A 133 15.09 14.72 4.14
N GLU A 134 15.26 13.78 3.23
CA GLU A 134 15.47 12.36 3.53
C GLU A 134 16.96 12.05 3.31
N ILE A 135 17.59 11.44 4.31
CA ILE A 135 19.03 11.19 4.35
C ILE A 135 19.23 9.71 4.68
N THR A 136 20.01 8.99 3.87
CA THR A 136 20.43 7.61 4.17
C THR A 136 21.90 7.61 4.58
N VAL A 137 22.18 7.14 5.77
CA VAL A 137 23.53 7.04 6.31
C VAL A 137 23.93 5.57 6.35
N LYS A 138 24.94 5.20 5.56
CA LYS A 138 25.44 3.83 5.45
C LYS A 138 26.54 3.52 6.46
N ASP A 139 27.13 4.53 7.05
CA ASP A 139 28.12 4.43 8.12
C ASP A 139 27.46 4.86 9.43
N LEU A 140 26.99 3.91 10.20
CA LEU A 140 26.26 4.17 11.45
C LEU A 140 27.09 4.92 12.49
N SER A 141 28.44 4.89 12.39
CA SER A 141 29.30 5.64 13.32
C SER A 141 29.16 7.15 13.19
N LYS A 142 28.66 7.62 12.04
CA LYS A 142 28.39 9.05 11.77
C LYS A 142 27.01 9.52 12.23
N TYR A 143 26.19 8.63 12.75
CA TYR A 143 24.79 8.95 13.06
C TYR A 143 24.66 10.06 14.09
N ASP A 144 25.37 9.96 15.23
CA ASP A 144 25.27 10.91 16.32
C ASP A 144 25.78 12.30 15.90
N GLU A 145 26.95 12.36 15.25
CA GLU A 145 27.53 13.59 14.72
C GLU A 145 26.58 14.26 13.70
N LEU A 146 25.97 13.44 12.82
CA LEU A 146 25.00 13.96 11.86
C LEU A 146 23.79 14.54 12.56
N MET A 147 23.20 13.85 13.53
CA MET A 147 22.00 14.30 14.24
C MET A 147 22.22 15.62 14.96
N GLU A 148 23.35 15.74 15.66
CA GLU A 148 23.72 17.01 16.34
C GLU A 148 23.91 18.14 15.34
N GLY A 149 24.66 17.88 14.27
CA GLY A 149 24.93 18.87 13.24
C GLY A 149 23.68 19.32 12.47
N LEU A 150 22.75 18.43 12.18
CA LEU A 150 21.48 18.78 11.53
C LEU A 150 20.68 19.80 12.37
N VAL A 151 20.60 19.59 13.69
CA VAL A 151 19.92 20.51 14.59
C VAL A 151 20.64 21.87 14.64
N GLN A 152 21.96 21.87 14.71
CA GLN A 152 22.78 23.11 14.69
C GLN A 152 22.62 23.91 13.39
N GLN A 153 22.39 23.23 12.24
CA GLN A 153 22.18 23.86 10.95
C GLN A 153 20.72 24.32 10.70
N GLY A 154 19.79 24.07 11.63
CA GLY A 154 18.43 24.60 11.57
C GLY A 154 17.33 23.59 11.33
N ILE A 155 17.64 22.28 11.31
CA ILE A 155 16.61 21.24 11.42
C ILE A 155 15.93 21.40 12.78
N ASN A 156 14.62 21.56 12.77
CA ASN A 156 13.83 21.74 14.00
C ASN A 156 12.73 20.69 14.19
N ARG A 157 12.67 19.70 13.29
CA ARG A 157 11.80 18.53 13.45
C ARG A 157 12.44 17.30 12.81
N ILE A 158 12.45 16.21 13.54
CA ILE A 158 12.79 14.88 13.03
C ILE A 158 11.49 14.10 12.89
N ASP A 159 11.11 13.80 11.66
CA ASP A 159 9.85 13.12 11.38
C ASP A 159 9.97 11.61 11.55
N LYS A 160 11.14 11.04 11.18
CA LYS A 160 11.39 9.60 11.24
C LYS A 160 12.88 9.30 11.32
N VAL A 161 13.22 8.30 12.11
CA VAL A 161 14.51 7.60 12.09
C VAL A 161 14.23 6.12 11.95
N SER A 162 14.82 5.48 10.96
CA SER A 162 14.62 4.05 10.68
C SER A 162 15.94 3.37 10.44
N PHE A 163 16.33 2.46 11.33
CA PHE A 163 17.49 1.59 11.15
C PHE A 163 17.10 0.42 10.27
N GLU A 164 17.83 0.19 9.19
CA GLU A 164 17.47 -0.72 8.12
C GLU A 164 18.67 -1.55 7.67
N SER A 165 18.42 -2.65 6.99
CA SER A 165 19.46 -3.36 6.26
C SER A 165 19.47 -2.95 4.80
N SER A 166 20.64 -2.65 4.27
CA SER A 166 20.85 -2.42 2.83
C SER A 166 20.46 -3.64 1.97
N LYS A 167 20.42 -4.84 2.59
CA LYS A 167 20.03 -6.11 1.97
C LYS A 167 18.59 -6.54 2.29
N LEU A 168 17.73 -5.59 2.64
CA LEU A 168 16.34 -5.87 3.07
C LEU A 168 15.60 -6.79 2.11
N ALA A 169 15.68 -6.53 0.79
CA ALA A 169 15.01 -7.36 -0.21
C ALA A 169 15.51 -8.82 -0.23
N GLN A 170 16.82 -9.03 -0.01
CA GLN A 170 17.40 -10.36 0.11
C GLN A 170 16.87 -11.06 1.35
N HIS A 171 16.91 -10.39 2.51
CA HIS A 171 16.43 -10.96 3.77
C HIS A 171 14.94 -11.27 3.76
N GLN A 172 14.13 -10.45 3.09
CA GLN A 172 12.73 -10.75 2.86
C GLN A 172 12.54 -12.01 2.01
N SER A 173 13.36 -12.19 0.97
CA SER A 173 13.31 -13.40 0.15
C SER A 173 13.67 -14.64 0.97
N GLU A 174 14.68 -14.55 1.82
CA GLU A 174 15.09 -15.63 2.71
C GLU A 174 14.00 -15.95 3.74
N ALA A 175 13.39 -14.94 4.34
CA ALA A 175 12.27 -15.12 5.27
C ALA A 175 11.07 -15.80 4.61
N ARG A 176 10.73 -15.42 3.36
CA ARG A 176 9.67 -16.11 2.60
C ARG A 176 9.98 -17.58 2.36
N LYS A 177 11.23 -17.91 2.03
CA LYS A 177 11.64 -19.32 1.86
C LYS A 177 11.49 -20.12 3.15
N LEU A 178 11.85 -19.51 4.29
CA LEU A 178 11.64 -20.13 5.61
C LEU A 178 10.15 -20.33 5.91
N ALA A 179 9.30 -19.35 5.62
CA ALA A 179 7.86 -19.45 5.80
C ALA A 179 7.24 -20.59 4.95
N ILE A 180 7.65 -20.72 3.69
CA ILE A 180 7.17 -21.80 2.82
C ILE A 180 7.64 -23.17 3.35
N LYS A 181 8.87 -23.26 3.84
CA LYS A 181 9.41 -24.50 4.44
C LYS A 181 8.62 -24.88 5.70
N ASP A 182 8.33 -23.93 6.58
CA ASP A 182 7.54 -24.14 7.77
C ASP A 182 6.10 -24.59 7.42
N ALA A 183 5.44 -23.90 6.48
CA ALA A 183 4.11 -24.31 6.00
C ALA A 183 4.10 -25.75 5.44
N LYS A 184 5.14 -26.10 4.67
CA LYS A 184 5.27 -27.46 4.12
C LYS A 184 5.42 -28.49 5.23
N THR A 185 6.27 -28.23 6.23
CA THR A 185 6.46 -29.13 7.37
C THR A 185 5.15 -29.32 8.12
N LYS A 186 4.42 -28.23 8.43
CA LYS A 186 3.12 -28.32 9.08
C LYS A 186 2.11 -29.14 8.27
N ALA A 187 2.07 -28.95 6.95
CA ALA A 187 1.21 -29.74 6.08
C ALA A 187 1.55 -31.22 6.13
N GLU A 188 2.84 -31.57 6.09
CA GLU A 188 3.34 -32.95 6.19
C GLU A 188 2.97 -33.58 7.53
N ASP A 189 3.13 -32.85 8.62
CA ASP A 189 2.77 -33.30 9.97
C ASP A 189 1.27 -33.68 10.03
N TYR A 190 0.38 -32.81 9.56
CA TYR A 190 -1.06 -33.08 9.60
C TYR A 190 -1.48 -34.27 8.73
N VAL A 191 -0.99 -34.36 7.50
CA VAL A 191 -1.42 -35.45 6.60
C VAL A 191 -0.80 -36.81 6.96
N SER A 192 0.38 -36.82 7.61
CA SER A 192 1.05 -38.06 8.03
C SER A 192 0.22 -38.85 9.03
N VAL A 193 -0.43 -38.18 9.98
CA VAL A 193 -1.32 -38.80 10.99
C VAL A 193 -2.54 -39.45 10.33
N LEU A 194 -2.96 -38.93 9.15
CA LEU A 194 -4.08 -39.44 8.40
C LEU A 194 -3.67 -40.49 7.36
N GLY A 195 -2.38 -40.90 7.32
CA GLY A 195 -1.85 -41.80 6.29
C GLY A 195 -1.87 -41.23 4.88
N GLN A 196 -1.95 -39.91 4.74
CA GLN A 196 -2.01 -39.19 3.48
C GLN A 196 -0.65 -38.57 3.13
N LYS A 197 -0.55 -38.00 1.91
CA LYS A 197 0.65 -37.30 1.45
C LYS A 197 0.30 -35.91 0.94
N VAL A 198 1.18 -34.93 1.17
CA VAL A 198 1.05 -33.58 0.62
C VAL A 198 1.22 -33.63 -0.90
N GLY A 199 0.27 -33.09 -1.63
CA GLY A 199 0.33 -32.91 -3.08
C GLY A 199 1.07 -31.63 -3.48
N LYS A 200 0.85 -31.19 -4.73
CA LYS A 200 1.33 -29.91 -5.22
C LYS A 200 0.56 -28.77 -4.56
N ALA A 201 1.25 -27.66 -4.26
CA ALA A 201 0.58 -26.45 -3.80
C ALA A 201 -0.43 -25.98 -4.85
N PHE A 202 -1.67 -25.73 -4.42
CA PHE A 202 -2.75 -25.28 -5.28
C PHE A 202 -2.85 -23.74 -5.28
N VAL A 203 -2.71 -23.14 -4.12
CA VAL A 203 -2.70 -21.68 -3.94
C VAL A 203 -1.56 -21.32 -2.99
N ILE A 204 -0.83 -20.28 -3.34
CA ILE A 204 0.16 -19.66 -2.44
C ILE A 204 -0.21 -18.18 -2.36
N SER A 205 -0.47 -17.70 -1.14
CA SER A 205 -0.72 -16.28 -0.86
C SER A 205 0.39 -15.74 0.04
N ASP A 206 0.94 -14.59 -0.33
CA ASP A 206 1.94 -13.88 0.46
C ASP A 206 1.28 -12.68 1.15
N ASN A 207 1.07 -12.79 2.45
CA ASN A 207 0.55 -11.73 3.32
C ASN A 207 1.66 -11.16 4.22
N SER A 208 2.90 -11.16 3.73
CA SER A 208 4.06 -10.70 4.49
C SER A 208 3.89 -9.27 4.98
N GLN A 209 3.94 -9.07 6.29
CA GLN A 209 4.09 -7.76 6.90
C GLN A 209 5.53 -7.60 7.37
N ILE A 210 6.14 -6.46 7.02
CA ILE A 210 7.47 -6.13 7.52
C ILE A 210 7.30 -5.63 8.96
N TYR A 211 7.60 -6.48 9.92
CA TYR A 211 7.69 -6.07 11.30
C TYR A 211 9.09 -5.47 11.54
N GLN A 212 9.16 -4.16 11.65
CA GLN A 212 10.33 -3.47 12.18
C GLN A 212 10.10 -3.29 13.68
N PRO A 213 10.85 -3.98 14.55
CA PRO A 213 10.77 -3.72 15.98
C PRO A 213 11.15 -2.27 16.21
N GLN A 214 10.27 -1.50 16.83
CA GLN A 214 10.61 -0.17 17.33
C GLN A 214 11.69 -0.36 18.39
N PRO A 215 12.80 0.40 18.37
CA PRO A 215 13.78 0.36 19.43
C PRO A 215 13.07 0.73 20.73
N MET A 216 12.92 -0.24 21.64
CA MET A 216 12.56 0.09 23.00
C MET A 216 13.73 0.84 23.61
N TYR A 217 13.59 2.13 23.79
CA TYR A 217 14.49 2.88 24.64
C TYR A 217 14.41 2.27 26.04
N ALA A 218 15.40 1.47 26.40
CA ALA A 218 15.58 1.08 27.79
C ALA A 218 15.69 2.37 28.57
N ALA A 219 14.69 2.64 29.42
CA ALA A 219 14.74 3.76 30.34
C ALA A 219 16.02 3.55 31.18
N MET A 220 17.04 4.34 30.90
CA MET A 220 18.20 4.45 31.78
C MET A 220 17.68 5.01 33.12
N ARG A 221 17.67 4.15 34.10
CA ARG A 221 17.57 4.56 35.51
C ARG A 221 18.94 5.04 35.97
#